data_259f5c0a0ff8b4f0b515d291dd6678fd
#
_entry.id   259f5c0a0ff8b4f0b515d291dd6678fd
#
_cell.length_a   1.000
_cell.length_b   1.000
_cell.length_c   1.000
_cell.angle_alpha   90.00
_cell.angle_beta   90.00
_cell.angle_gamma   90.00
#
_symmetry.space_group_name_H-M   'P 1'
#
loop_
_entity.id
_entity.type
_entity.pdbx_description
1 polymer ?
#
loop_
_entity_poly.entity_id
_entity_poly.type
_entity_poly.pdbx_seq_one_letter_code
_entity_poly.pdbx_strand_id
1 'polypeptide(L)'
;SDYQKTFFTYDVVNKAFLNEFKRALPDAKDSHIYWGFYFLQTANINFLLDTQILDMQSEGQCSASDIDITIEQCQRFFTRGFTAP
;
A
#
# COMPACT_ATOMS: atom_id res chain seq x y z
N SER A 1 -10.18 25.21 -3.23
CA SER A 1 -10.58 24.39 -4.38
C SER A 1 -10.92 22.96 -3.95
N ASP A 2 -11.68 22.26 -4.76
CA ASP A 2 -12.06 20.88 -4.48
C ASP A 2 -10.84 19.96 -4.41
N TYR A 3 -9.83 20.27 -5.20
CA TYR A 3 -8.57 19.53 -5.19
C TYR A 3 -7.88 19.64 -3.83
N GLN A 4 -7.79 20.84 -3.27
CA GLN A 4 -7.18 21.07 -1.97
C GLN A 4 -7.96 20.38 -0.84
N LYS A 5 -9.29 20.41 -0.90
CA LYS A 5 -10.13 19.71 0.09
C LYS A 5 -9.93 18.20 0.04
N THR A 6 -9.88 17.64 -1.16
CA THR A 6 -9.65 16.21 -1.35
C THR A 6 -8.29 15.81 -0.81
N PHE A 7 -7.24 16.59 -1.11
CA PHE A 7 -5.89 16.33 -0.61
C PHE A 7 -5.83 16.41 0.91
N PHE A 8 -6.48 17.41 1.51
CA PHE A 8 -6.52 17.57 2.97
C PHE A 8 -7.20 16.37 3.63
N THR A 9 -8.37 15.95 3.11
CA THR A 9 -9.10 14.79 3.63
C THR A 9 -8.24 13.53 3.55
N TYR A 10 -7.55 13.33 2.42
CA TYR A 10 -6.67 12.20 2.22
C TYR A 10 -5.52 12.19 3.24
N ASP A 11 -4.94 13.36 3.51
CA ASP A 11 -3.86 13.49 4.50
C ASP A 11 -4.34 13.14 5.91
N VAL A 12 -5.53 13.60 6.30
CA VAL A 12 -6.11 13.30 7.62
C VAL A 12 -6.32 11.80 7.78
N VAL A 13 -6.88 11.14 6.76
CA VAL A 13 -7.10 9.69 6.78
C VAL A 13 -5.76 8.95 6.87
N ASN A 14 -4.77 9.36 6.10
CA ASN A 14 -3.45 8.73 6.12
C ASN A 14 -2.78 8.84 7.49
N LYS A 15 -2.87 10.00 8.13
CA LYS A 15 -2.33 10.19 9.48
C LYS A 15 -3.00 9.27 10.50
N ALA A 16 -4.32 9.09 10.39
CA ALA A 16 -5.05 8.17 11.25
C ALA A 16 -4.55 6.73 11.09
N PHE A 17 -4.38 6.27 9.84
CA PHE A 17 -3.82 4.94 9.57
C PHE A 17 -2.40 4.80 10.10
N LEU A 18 -1.56 5.80 9.88
CA LEU A 18 -0.18 5.77 10.38
C LEU A 18 -0.13 5.64 11.89
N ASN A 19 -0.98 6.37 12.60
CA ASN A 19 -1.05 6.29 14.06
C ASN A 19 -1.47 4.88 14.52
N GLU A 20 -2.42 4.25 13.82
CA GLU A 20 -2.84 2.88 14.13
C GLU A 20 -1.71 1.89 13.88
N PHE A 21 -0.95 2.03 12.79
CA PHE A 21 0.20 1.18 12.52
C PHE A 21 1.27 1.31 13.60
N LYS A 22 1.55 2.54 14.04
CA LYS A 22 2.53 2.77 15.11
C LYS A 22 2.09 2.10 16.41
N ARG A 23 0.79 2.17 16.72
CA ARG A 23 0.23 1.54 17.91
C ARG A 23 0.28 0.03 17.83
N ALA A 24 -0.02 -0.55 16.66
CA ALA A 24 -0.02 -2.00 16.45
C ALA A 24 1.39 -2.59 16.41
N LEU A 25 2.40 -1.78 16.04
CA LEU A 25 3.78 -2.21 15.88
C LEU A 25 4.70 -1.36 16.76
N PRO A 26 4.57 -1.47 18.10
CA PRO A 26 5.28 -0.57 19.02
C PRO A 26 6.80 -0.71 18.99
N ASP A 27 7.32 -1.86 18.56
CA ASP A 27 8.75 -2.11 18.50
C ASP A 27 9.37 -1.68 17.17
N ALA A 28 8.56 -1.33 16.17
CA ALA A 28 9.05 -0.89 14.87
C ALA A 28 9.48 0.58 14.96
N LYS A 29 10.58 0.91 14.27
CA LYS A 29 11.00 2.30 14.15
C LYS A 29 9.97 3.08 13.33
N ASP A 30 9.72 4.34 13.70
CA ASP A 30 8.79 5.20 12.96
C ASP A 30 9.16 5.29 11.48
N SER A 31 10.45 5.43 11.18
CA SER A 31 10.90 5.50 9.78
C SER A 31 10.52 4.26 8.98
N HIS A 32 10.61 3.07 9.59
CA HIS A 32 10.21 1.82 8.95
C HIS A 32 8.72 1.83 8.61
N ILE A 33 7.89 2.32 9.53
CA ILE A 33 6.43 2.42 9.31
C ILE A 33 6.12 3.41 8.19
N TYR A 34 6.80 4.57 8.16
CA TYR A 34 6.60 5.56 7.10
C TYR A 34 6.97 5.00 5.72
N TRP A 35 8.12 4.33 5.61
CA TRP A 35 8.53 3.72 4.34
C TRP A 35 7.55 2.64 3.87
N GLY A 36 7.14 1.76 4.77
CA GLY A 36 6.18 0.70 4.44
C GLY A 36 4.84 1.26 3.99
N PHE A 37 4.34 2.29 4.67
CA PHE A 37 3.08 2.93 4.31
C PHE A 37 3.18 3.63 2.95
N TYR A 38 4.30 4.28 2.68
CA TYR A 38 4.55 4.91 1.38
C TYR A 38 4.51 3.89 0.25
N PHE A 39 5.19 2.77 0.42
CA PHE A 39 5.18 1.69 -0.57
C PHE A 39 3.79 1.11 -0.77
N LEU A 40 3.03 0.94 0.30
CA LEU A 40 1.66 0.43 0.23
C LEU A 40 0.76 1.36 -0.57
N GLN A 41 0.86 2.67 -0.35
CA GLN A 41 0.10 3.66 -1.11
C GLN A 41 0.45 3.61 -2.60
N THR A 42 1.73 3.51 -2.92
CA THR A 42 2.19 3.41 -4.31
C THR A 42 1.65 2.16 -4.99
N ALA A 43 1.67 1.03 -4.30
CA ALA A 43 1.13 -0.22 -4.81
C ALA A 43 -0.37 -0.10 -5.09
N ASN A 44 -1.14 0.51 -4.17
CA ASN A 44 -2.58 0.69 -4.36
C ASN A 44 -2.89 1.57 -5.57
N ILE A 45 -2.13 2.62 -5.81
CA ILE A 45 -2.30 3.48 -6.98
C ILE A 45 -2.08 2.67 -8.27
N ASN A 46 -1.04 1.85 -8.32
CA ASN A 46 -0.77 1.00 -9.49
C ASN A 46 -1.90 0.03 -9.77
N PHE A 47 -2.49 -0.57 -8.74
CA PHE A 47 -3.62 -1.50 -8.91
C PHE A 47 -4.83 -0.79 -9.51
N LEU A 48 -5.09 0.45 -9.10
CA LEU A 48 -6.21 1.24 -9.61
C LEU A 48 -6.05 1.63 -11.08
N LEU A 49 -4.81 1.84 -11.53
CA LEU A 49 -4.54 2.26 -12.90
C LEU A 49 -4.61 1.11 -13.91
N ASP A 50 -4.43 -0.13 -13.48
CA ASP A 50 -4.48 -1.35 -14.30
C ASP A 50 -3.80 -1.18 -15.66
N THR A 51 -2.48 -1.01 -15.63
CA THR A 51 -1.68 -0.78 -16.83
C THR A 51 -1.25 -2.07 -17.53
N GLN A 52 -1.67 -3.22 -17.03
CA GLN A 52 -1.26 -4.55 -17.52
C GLN A 52 0.25 -4.80 -17.48
N ILE A 53 0.97 -4.02 -16.67
CA ILE A 53 2.42 -4.17 -16.55
C ILE A 53 2.79 -5.55 -16.01
N LEU A 54 2.07 -6.02 -14.99
CA LEU A 54 2.33 -7.33 -14.41
C LEU A 54 2.11 -8.46 -15.41
N ASP A 55 1.04 -8.36 -16.21
CA ASP A 55 0.74 -9.33 -17.26
C ASP A 55 1.91 -9.43 -18.24
N MET A 56 2.43 -8.29 -18.66
CA MET A 56 3.53 -8.23 -19.62
C MET A 56 4.84 -8.75 -19.03
N GLN A 57 5.18 -8.33 -17.81
CA GLN A 57 6.42 -8.73 -17.15
C GLN A 57 6.45 -10.22 -16.82
N SER A 58 5.31 -10.80 -16.48
CA SER A 58 5.19 -12.21 -16.11
C SER A 58 4.90 -13.11 -17.30
N GLU A 59 4.82 -12.57 -18.51
CA GLU A 59 4.48 -13.32 -19.72
C GLU A 59 3.13 -14.05 -19.58
N GLY A 60 2.16 -13.37 -18.95
CA GLY A 60 0.81 -13.86 -18.76
C GLY A 60 0.61 -14.79 -17.57
N GLN A 61 1.66 -15.04 -16.76
CA GLN A 61 1.51 -15.91 -15.58
C GLN A 61 0.75 -15.25 -14.45
N CYS A 62 0.82 -13.92 -14.34
CA CYS A 62 0.17 -13.15 -13.29
C CYS A 62 -0.57 -11.96 -13.90
N SER A 63 -1.67 -11.55 -13.25
CA SER A 63 -2.43 -10.39 -13.69
C SER A 63 -2.97 -9.63 -12.48
N ALA A 64 -2.79 -8.30 -12.49
CA ALA A 64 -3.35 -7.43 -11.45
C ALA A 64 -4.88 -7.31 -11.57
N SER A 65 -5.47 -7.74 -12.68
CA SER A 65 -6.93 -7.78 -12.82
C SER A 65 -7.58 -8.88 -11.99
N ASP A 66 -6.81 -9.86 -11.53
CA ASP A 66 -7.29 -10.88 -10.58
C ASP A 66 -7.26 -10.27 -9.17
N ILE A 67 -8.38 -9.69 -8.77
CA ILE A 67 -8.47 -8.89 -7.55
C ILE A 67 -8.18 -9.72 -6.30
N ASP A 68 -8.70 -10.94 -6.22
CA ASP A 68 -8.53 -11.79 -5.03
C ASP A 68 -7.07 -12.14 -4.82
N ILE A 69 -6.38 -12.55 -5.88
CA ILE A 69 -4.95 -12.87 -5.81
C ILE A 69 -4.13 -11.61 -5.53
N THR A 70 -4.49 -10.49 -6.12
CA THR A 70 -3.82 -9.21 -5.89
C THR A 70 -3.87 -8.82 -4.42
N ILE A 71 -5.05 -8.91 -3.80
CA ILE A 71 -5.22 -8.61 -2.37
C ILE A 71 -4.39 -9.58 -1.52
N GLU A 72 -4.46 -10.88 -1.79
CA GLU A 72 -3.72 -11.89 -1.04
C GLU A 72 -2.23 -11.64 -1.09
N GLN A 73 -1.68 -11.41 -2.27
CA GLN A 73 -0.24 -11.14 -2.44
C GLN A 73 0.17 -9.83 -1.76
N CYS A 74 -0.65 -8.80 -1.88
CA CYS A 74 -0.39 -7.51 -1.23
C CYS A 74 -0.33 -7.67 0.29
N GLN A 75 -1.30 -8.35 0.89
CA GLN A 75 -1.32 -8.60 2.33
C GLN A 75 -0.08 -9.37 2.78
N ARG A 76 0.30 -10.38 2.01
CA ARG A 76 1.43 -11.24 2.33
C ARG A 76 2.75 -10.46 2.35
N PHE A 77 3.01 -9.68 1.30
CA PHE A 77 4.25 -8.91 1.19
C PHE A 77 4.31 -7.80 2.24
N PHE A 78 3.26 -7.03 2.40
CA PHE A 78 3.28 -5.89 3.32
C PHE A 78 3.26 -6.33 4.78
N THR A 79 2.54 -7.39 5.14
CA THR A 79 2.56 -7.92 6.50
C THR A 79 3.98 -8.32 6.89
N ARG A 80 4.67 -9.04 6.02
CA ARG A 80 6.05 -9.47 6.28
C ARG A 80 7.01 -8.29 6.31
N GLY A 81 6.82 -7.32 5.41
CA GLY A 81 7.65 -6.12 5.39
C GLY A 81 7.52 -5.30 6.65
N PHE A 82 6.30 -5.09 7.14
CA PHE A 82 6.05 -4.32 8.35
C PHE A 82 6.58 -5.01 9.61
N THR A 83 6.58 -6.34 9.64
CA THR A 83 7.03 -7.11 10.81
C THR A 83 8.50 -7.52 10.73
N ALA A 84 9.20 -7.19 9.65
CA ALA A 84 10.62 -7.47 9.50
C ALA A 84 11.44 -6.73 10.56
N PRO A 85 12.50 -7.37 11.10
CA PRO A 85 13.36 -6.71 12.08
C PRO A 85 14.17 -5.55 11.48
#